data_c2adfc963360b02884289144d552a0e2
#
_entry.id   c2adfc963360b02884289144d552a0e2
#
_cell.length_a   1.000
_cell.length_b   1.000
_cell.length_c   1.000
_cell.angle_alpha   90.00
_cell.angle_beta   90.00
_cell.angle_gamma   90.00
#
_symmetry.space_group_name_H-M   'P 1'
#
loop_
_entity.id
_entity.type
_entity.pdbx_description
1 polymer ?
#
loop_
_entity_poly.entity_id
_entity_poly.type
_entity_poly.pdbx_seq_one_letter_code
_entity_poly.pdbx_strand_id
1 'polypeptide(L)'
;MNAIMNFQQQRGMSLVELMIAMLLGTMLIAGAVKIFSSNSQALRLQQQVSSVQETARLTMELLQADLRRAGQGGTLAGGWPPVRGWNGWNAAGSSPGLLAASDVIQIGYLAPEAMTDCEGNAAQPGDTINNMYSVGRDTNPDIAALFCDGRVVTPAGGVTNGAGFPGVA
;
A
#
# COMPACT_ATOMS: atom_id res chain seq x y z
N MET A 1 70.18 31.22 -38.26
CA MET A 1 69.05 31.06 -37.34
C MET A 1 69.02 29.60 -36.85
N ASN A 2 69.61 29.32 -35.69
CA ASN A 2 69.69 27.94 -35.14
C ASN A 2 68.57 27.79 -34.11
N ALA A 3 67.54 27.02 -34.45
CA ALA A 3 66.48 26.62 -33.51
C ALA A 3 67.02 25.53 -32.60
N ILE A 4 67.23 25.85 -31.32
CA ILE A 4 67.63 24.87 -30.31
C ILE A 4 66.33 24.19 -29.89
N MET A 5 66.17 22.93 -30.34
CA MET A 5 65.08 22.07 -29.82
C MET A 5 65.44 21.61 -28.39
N ASN A 6 64.75 22.16 -27.41
CA ASN A 6 64.84 21.68 -26.02
C ASN A 6 64.15 20.33 -25.93
N PHE A 7 64.89 19.23 -25.94
CA PHE A 7 64.40 17.93 -25.57
C PHE A 7 64.16 17.92 -24.05
N GLN A 8 62.91 18.04 -23.64
CA GLN A 8 62.55 17.78 -22.26
C GLN A 8 62.86 16.33 -21.95
N GLN A 9 63.76 16.11 -21.00
CA GLN A 9 64.07 14.78 -20.49
C GLN A 9 62.83 14.16 -19.90
N GLN A 10 62.27 13.14 -20.56
CA GLN A 10 61.20 12.32 -19.99
C GLN A 10 61.81 11.52 -18.80
N ARG A 11 61.40 11.93 -17.60
CA ARG A 11 61.69 11.17 -16.37
C ARG A 11 60.82 9.92 -16.37
N GLY A 12 61.42 8.74 -16.41
CA GLY A 12 60.69 7.47 -16.24
C GLY A 12 60.08 7.39 -14.84
N MET A 13 58.83 6.93 -14.76
CA MET A 13 58.19 6.64 -13.48
C MET A 13 58.87 5.45 -12.78
N SER A 14 59.11 5.58 -11.48
CA SER A 14 59.60 4.49 -10.65
C SER A 14 58.50 3.43 -10.47
N LEU A 15 58.88 2.15 -10.45
CA LEU A 15 57.97 1.04 -10.20
C LEU A 15 57.25 1.19 -8.85
N VAL A 16 57.93 1.73 -7.84
CA VAL A 16 57.37 2.02 -6.51
C VAL A 16 56.28 3.10 -6.57
N GLU A 17 56.50 4.15 -7.37
CA GLU A 17 55.54 5.22 -7.57
C GLU A 17 54.23 4.71 -8.21
N LEU A 18 54.35 3.80 -9.16
CA LEU A 18 53.22 3.13 -9.81
C LEU A 18 52.46 2.24 -8.82
N MET A 19 53.13 1.51 -7.94
CA MET A 19 52.53 0.69 -6.90
C MET A 19 51.75 1.55 -5.89
N ILE A 20 52.34 2.68 -5.46
CA ILE A 20 51.66 3.60 -4.52
C ILE A 20 50.45 4.25 -5.21
N ALA A 21 50.57 4.67 -6.46
CA ALA A 21 49.46 5.25 -7.20
C ALA A 21 48.28 4.28 -7.35
N MET A 22 48.55 3.00 -7.66
CA MET A 22 47.50 1.96 -7.72
C MET A 22 46.83 1.74 -6.36
N LEU A 23 47.61 1.70 -5.26
CA LEU A 23 47.09 1.48 -3.93
C LEU A 23 46.16 2.66 -3.50
N LEU A 24 46.58 3.89 -3.72
CA LEU A 24 45.77 5.07 -3.45
C LEU A 24 44.52 5.13 -4.36
N GLY A 25 44.66 4.78 -5.65
CA GLY A 25 43.57 4.73 -6.60
C GLY A 25 42.49 3.73 -6.22
N THR A 26 42.86 2.52 -5.81
CA THR A 26 41.90 1.50 -5.35
C THR A 26 41.18 1.93 -4.08
N MET A 27 41.88 2.60 -3.15
CA MET A 27 41.28 3.11 -1.91
C MET A 27 40.24 4.20 -2.19
N LEU A 28 40.50 5.11 -3.12
CA LEU A 28 39.56 6.15 -3.56
C LEU A 28 38.33 5.54 -4.26
N ILE A 29 38.55 4.57 -5.15
CA ILE A 29 37.44 3.88 -5.84
C ILE A 29 36.58 3.14 -4.85
N ALA A 30 37.12 2.43 -3.88
CA ALA A 30 36.38 1.73 -2.85
C ALA A 30 35.51 2.69 -2.03
N GLY A 31 36.03 3.85 -1.68
CA GLY A 31 35.26 4.93 -1.00
C GLY A 31 34.12 5.46 -1.86
N ALA A 32 34.37 5.74 -3.13
CA ALA A 32 33.35 6.22 -4.06
C ALA A 32 32.22 5.20 -4.27
N VAL A 33 32.54 3.91 -4.42
CA VAL A 33 31.56 2.82 -4.55
C VAL A 33 30.69 2.72 -3.30
N LYS A 34 31.27 2.86 -2.12
CA LYS A 34 30.52 2.84 -0.86
C LYS A 34 29.50 3.98 -0.77
N ILE A 35 29.89 5.20 -1.14
CA ILE A 35 29.00 6.36 -1.16
C ILE A 35 27.87 6.16 -2.17
N PHE A 36 28.19 5.68 -3.38
CA PHE A 36 27.21 5.41 -4.41
C PHE A 36 26.18 4.36 -3.98
N SER A 37 26.65 3.25 -3.38
CA SER A 37 25.78 2.20 -2.85
C SER A 37 24.85 2.73 -1.75
N SER A 38 25.37 3.52 -0.82
CA SER A 38 24.56 4.12 0.25
C SER A 38 23.49 5.07 -0.29
N ASN A 39 23.85 5.94 -1.24
CA ASN A 39 22.91 6.84 -1.90
C ASN A 39 21.81 6.08 -2.66
N SER A 40 22.18 5.01 -3.35
CA SER A 40 21.24 4.15 -4.08
C SER A 40 20.22 3.48 -3.14
N GLN A 41 20.66 3.02 -1.97
CA GLN A 41 19.76 2.46 -0.95
C GLN A 41 18.82 3.54 -0.37
N ALA A 42 19.34 4.74 -0.10
CA ALA A 42 18.54 5.85 0.41
C ALA A 42 17.43 6.26 -0.57
N LEU A 43 17.75 6.33 -1.86
CA LEU A 43 16.76 6.64 -2.91
C LEU A 43 15.65 5.57 -2.99
N ARG A 44 16.01 4.28 -2.90
CA ARG A 44 15.01 3.19 -2.87
C ARG A 44 14.09 3.28 -1.67
N LEU A 45 14.66 3.56 -0.49
CA LEU A 45 13.86 3.76 0.73
C LEU A 45 12.92 4.95 0.60
N GLN A 46 13.38 6.07 0.05
CA GLN A 46 12.51 7.24 -0.20
C GLN A 46 11.35 6.92 -1.14
N GLN A 47 11.60 6.17 -2.21
CA GLN A 47 10.56 5.74 -3.14
C GLN A 47 9.53 4.83 -2.47
N GLN A 48 9.98 3.88 -1.65
CA GLN A 48 9.09 2.99 -0.89
C GLN A 48 8.24 3.77 0.11
N VAL A 49 8.83 4.69 0.87
CA VAL A 49 8.11 5.52 1.83
C VAL A 49 7.08 6.40 1.13
N SER A 50 7.44 7.00 -0.02
CA SER A 50 6.52 7.82 -0.81
C SER A 50 5.32 7.01 -1.31
N SER A 51 5.56 5.80 -1.82
CA SER A 51 4.49 4.88 -2.27
C SER A 51 3.55 4.48 -1.13
N VAL A 52 4.12 4.16 0.05
CA VAL A 52 3.31 3.83 1.24
C VAL A 52 2.47 5.02 1.68
N GLN A 53 3.02 6.23 1.69
CA GLN A 53 2.27 7.45 2.06
C GLN A 53 1.13 7.73 1.09
N GLU A 54 1.34 7.57 -0.20
CA GLU A 54 0.30 7.76 -1.21
C GLU A 54 -0.83 6.73 -1.05
N THR A 55 -0.48 5.45 -0.89
CA THR A 55 -1.46 4.37 -0.65
C THR A 55 -2.23 4.60 0.65
N ALA A 56 -1.53 4.97 1.73
CA ALA A 56 -2.18 5.25 3.01
C ALA A 56 -3.16 6.43 2.91
N ARG A 57 -2.77 7.49 2.20
CA ARG A 57 -3.66 8.65 1.98
C ARG A 57 -4.92 8.25 1.22
N LEU A 58 -4.78 7.53 0.10
CA LEU A 58 -5.91 7.06 -0.69
C LEU A 58 -6.84 6.16 0.14
N THR A 59 -6.27 5.22 0.88
CA THR A 59 -7.00 4.34 1.80
C THR A 59 -7.81 5.13 2.82
N MET A 60 -7.19 6.14 3.44
CA MET A 60 -7.85 6.98 4.43
C MET A 60 -8.95 7.85 3.82
N GLU A 61 -8.78 8.35 2.59
CA GLU A 61 -9.81 9.09 1.87
C GLU A 61 -11.04 8.21 1.59
N LEU A 62 -10.85 6.97 1.14
CA LEU A 62 -11.93 6.00 0.92
C LEU A 62 -12.68 5.67 2.21
N LEU A 63 -11.94 5.30 3.26
CA LEU A 63 -12.55 5.00 4.55
C LEU A 63 -13.31 6.21 5.13
N GLN A 64 -12.74 7.39 5.00
CA GLN A 64 -13.36 8.62 5.50
C GLN A 64 -14.63 8.98 4.73
N ALA A 65 -14.66 8.71 3.42
CA ALA A 65 -15.84 8.92 2.61
C ALA A 65 -17.01 8.03 3.07
N ASP A 66 -16.73 6.75 3.32
CA ASP A 66 -17.74 5.82 3.82
C ASP A 66 -18.14 6.09 5.27
N LEU A 67 -17.19 6.41 6.15
CA LEU A 67 -17.50 6.79 7.53
C LEU A 67 -18.40 8.03 7.62
N ARG A 68 -18.27 8.98 6.71
CA ARG A 68 -19.17 10.14 6.64
C ARG A 68 -20.60 9.79 6.21
N ARG A 69 -20.77 8.69 5.48
CA ARG A 69 -22.07 8.15 5.07
C ARG A 69 -22.67 7.25 6.13
N ALA A 70 -21.88 6.77 7.10
CA ALA A 70 -22.32 5.85 8.13
C ALA A 70 -23.61 6.32 8.81
N GLY A 71 -24.67 5.48 8.79
CA GLY A 71 -25.97 5.80 9.36
C GLY A 71 -26.81 6.79 8.56
N GLN A 72 -26.37 7.22 7.39
CA GLN A 72 -27.20 8.06 6.53
C GLN A 72 -28.47 7.30 6.09
N GLY A 73 -29.58 8.00 6.08
CA GLY A 73 -30.87 7.49 5.60
C GLY A 73 -31.74 6.82 6.65
N GLY A 74 -31.25 6.57 7.86
CA GLY A 74 -32.08 6.05 8.96
C GLY A 74 -31.69 4.63 9.43
N THR A 75 -32.71 3.82 9.77
CA THR A 75 -32.49 2.48 10.31
C THR A 75 -32.05 1.51 9.22
N LEU A 76 -30.90 0.90 9.40
CA LEU A 76 -30.37 -0.09 8.48
C LEU A 76 -31.19 -1.39 8.54
N ALA A 77 -31.26 -2.11 7.43
CA ALA A 77 -31.90 -3.41 7.37
C ALA A 77 -31.25 -4.36 8.41
N GLY A 78 -32.07 -5.04 9.21
CA GLY A 78 -31.62 -5.90 10.31
C GLY A 78 -31.32 -5.16 11.63
N GLY A 79 -31.54 -3.85 11.71
CA GLY A 79 -31.37 -3.07 12.97
C GLY A 79 -29.90 -2.92 13.39
N TRP A 80 -28.99 -3.00 12.47
CA TRP A 80 -27.55 -2.98 12.75
C TRP A 80 -27.04 -1.56 13.02
N PRO A 81 -26.03 -1.40 13.91
CA PRO A 81 -25.41 -0.10 14.10
C PRO A 81 -24.64 0.30 12.84
N PRO A 82 -24.59 1.61 12.54
CA PRO A 82 -23.93 2.13 11.34
C PRO A 82 -22.44 1.80 11.24
N VAL A 83 -21.79 1.63 12.38
CA VAL A 83 -20.36 1.27 12.44
C VAL A 83 -20.19 0.15 13.46
N ARG A 84 -19.46 -0.89 13.07
CA ARG A 84 -19.08 -2.02 13.92
C ARG A 84 -17.63 -2.35 13.70
N GLY A 85 -16.98 -2.87 14.72
CA GLY A 85 -15.59 -3.35 14.65
C GLY A 85 -15.45 -4.71 15.32
N TRP A 86 -14.53 -5.51 14.82
CA TRP A 86 -14.12 -6.79 15.40
C TRP A 86 -12.62 -6.86 15.49
N ASN A 87 -12.12 -7.27 16.64
CA ASN A 87 -10.70 -7.54 16.86
C ASN A 87 -10.38 -8.96 16.42
N GLY A 88 -9.27 -9.12 15.71
CA GLY A 88 -8.71 -10.42 15.42
C GLY A 88 -9.66 -11.36 14.69
N TRP A 89 -10.43 -10.84 13.77
CA TRP A 89 -11.42 -11.60 13.02
C TRP A 89 -10.77 -12.71 12.19
N ASN A 90 -11.04 -13.96 12.58
CA ASN A 90 -10.74 -15.15 11.79
C ASN A 90 -12.03 -15.62 11.12
N ALA A 91 -12.38 -15.05 9.98
CA ALA A 91 -13.47 -15.58 9.20
C ALA A 91 -13.03 -16.92 8.59
N ALA A 92 -13.42 -18.01 9.20
CA ALA A 92 -13.38 -19.31 8.53
C ALA A 92 -14.32 -19.23 7.33
N GLY A 93 -13.75 -19.06 6.11
CA GLY A 93 -14.49 -18.94 4.87
C GLY A 93 -14.53 -17.54 4.22
N SER A 94 -13.93 -16.53 4.83
CA SER A 94 -13.76 -15.22 4.20
C SER A 94 -12.63 -15.24 3.17
N SER A 95 -12.73 -14.32 2.24
CA SER A 95 -11.89 -14.17 1.04
C SER A 95 -10.46 -14.67 1.19
N PRO A 96 -9.94 -15.44 0.23
CA PRO A 96 -8.56 -15.92 0.28
C PRO A 96 -7.63 -14.71 0.34
N GLY A 97 -6.86 -14.60 1.43
CA GLY A 97 -5.85 -13.55 1.57
C GLY A 97 -5.91 -12.73 2.86
N LEU A 98 -6.97 -12.84 3.69
CA LEU A 98 -6.98 -12.14 4.97
C LEU A 98 -5.81 -12.58 5.85
N LEU A 99 -5.13 -11.60 6.43
CA LEU A 99 -4.17 -11.89 7.50
C LEU A 99 -4.94 -12.52 8.67
N ALA A 100 -4.50 -13.68 9.12
CA ALA A 100 -5.05 -14.30 10.31
C ALA A 100 -5.05 -13.26 11.45
N ALA A 101 -6.23 -13.05 12.08
CA ALA A 101 -6.42 -12.09 13.15
C ALA A 101 -6.28 -10.60 12.74
N SER A 102 -6.65 -10.24 11.53
CA SER A 102 -6.82 -8.83 11.15
C SER A 102 -8.06 -8.23 11.81
N ASP A 103 -7.96 -6.98 12.22
CA ASP A 103 -9.12 -6.22 12.65
C ASP A 103 -10.01 -5.88 11.45
N VAL A 104 -11.32 -5.82 11.71
CA VAL A 104 -12.32 -5.55 10.68
C VAL A 104 -13.19 -4.39 11.14
N ILE A 105 -13.48 -3.47 10.23
CA ILE A 105 -14.48 -2.42 10.41
C ILE A 105 -15.58 -2.58 9.37
N GLN A 106 -16.84 -2.57 9.83
CA GLN A 106 -18.03 -2.53 8.97
C GLN A 106 -18.65 -1.14 9.05
N ILE A 107 -19.04 -0.62 7.89
CA ILE A 107 -19.70 0.67 7.74
C ILE A 107 -20.99 0.43 6.96
N GLY A 108 -22.12 0.85 7.56
CA GLY A 108 -23.45 0.68 6.97
C GLY A 108 -24.16 2.02 6.76
N TYR A 109 -24.87 2.14 5.63
CA TYR A 109 -25.72 3.30 5.31
C TYR A 109 -26.81 2.91 4.30
N LEU A 110 -27.84 3.72 4.20
CA LEU A 110 -28.86 3.55 3.14
C LEU A 110 -28.42 4.30 1.88
N ALA A 111 -28.57 3.66 0.73
CA ALA A 111 -28.30 4.29 -0.55
C ALA A 111 -29.29 5.43 -0.80
N PRO A 112 -28.87 6.69 -0.91
CA PRO A 112 -29.74 7.81 -1.19
C PRO A 112 -30.18 7.87 -2.66
N GLU A 113 -29.38 7.29 -3.53
CA GLU A 113 -29.55 7.21 -4.98
C GLU A 113 -28.97 5.89 -5.51
N ALA A 114 -29.15 5.62 -6.80
CA ALA A 114 -28.50 4.46 -7.42
C ALA A 114 -26.98 4.62 -7.34
N MET A 115 -26.32 3.71 -6.65
CA MET A 115 -24.87 3.72 -6.41
C MET A 115 -24.33 2.30 -6.31
N THR A 116 -23.04 2.17 -6.05
CA THR A 116 -22.40 0.89 -5.85
C THR A 116 -21.76 0.80 -4.48
N ASP A 117 -21.67 -0.41 -3.94
CA ASP A 117 -20.83 -0.71 -2.78
C ASP A 117 -19.33 -0.68 -3.14
N CYS A 118 -18.46 -1.00 -2.22
CA CYS A 118 -17.01 -0.98 -2.42
C CYS A 118 -16.48 -2.08 -3.36
N GLU A 119 -17.28 -3.10 -3.66
CA GLU A 119 -16.94 -4.14 -4.66
C GLU A 119 -17.54 -3.85 -6.04
N GLY A 120 -18.36 -2.81 -6.16
CA GLY A 120 -19.05 -2.46 -7.40
C GLY A 120 -20.42 -3.10 -7.56
N ASN A 121 -20.99 -3.74 -6.53
CA ASN A 121 -22.35 -4.26 -6.57
C ASN A 121 -23.35 -3.10 -6.57
N ALA A 122 -24.33 -3.15 -7.48
CA ALA A 122 -25.32 -2.10 -7.62
C ALA A 122 -26.33 -2.09 -6.46
N ALA A 123 -26.57 -0.91 -5.90
CA ALA A 123 -27.60 -0.62 -4.92
C ALA A 123 -28.58 0.39 -5.46
N GLN A 124 -29.88 0.20 -5.15
CA GLN A 124 -30.97 1.11 -5.48
C GLN A 124 -31.27 2.05 -4.30
N PRO A 125 -31.93 3.18 -4.53
CA PRO A 125 -32.37 4.05 -3.43
C PRO A 125 -33.13 3.29 -2.36
N GLY A 126 -32.72 3.40 -1.10
CA GLY A 126 -33.31 2.70 0.04
C GLY A 126 -32.69 1.34 0.36
N ASP A 127 -31.81 0.80 -0.48
CA ASP A 127 -31.04 -0.38 -0.14
C ASP A 127 -30.01 -0.07 0.96
N THR A 128 -29.75 -1.03 1.83
CA THR A 128 -28.68 -0.93 2.83
C THR A 128 -27.39 -1.41 2.23
N ILE A 129 -26.40 -0.53 2.18
CA ILE A 129 -25.02 -0.86 1.82
C ILE A 129 -24.25 -1.13 3.10
N ASN A 130 -23.53 -2.24 3.13
CA ASN A 130 -22.62 -2.60 4.21
C ASN A 130 -21.24 -2.89 3.60
N ASN A 131 -20.29 -2.02 3.83
CA ASN A 131 -18.90 -2.19 3.42
C ASN A 131 -18.08 -2.65 4.60
N MET A 132 -17.39 -3.77 4.45
CA MET A 132 -16.52 -4.34 5.47
C MET A 132 -15.06 -4.24 5.02
N TYR A 133 -14.25 -3.54 5.80
CA TYR A 133 -12.85 -3.31 5.50
C TYR A 133 -11.97 -4.10 6.44
N SER A 134 -10.96 -4.75 5.86
CA SER A 134 -9.97 -5.54 6.58
C SER A 134 -8.60 -5.43 5.92
N VAL A 135 -7.55 -5.73 6.66
CA VAL A 135 -6.20 -5.83 6.11
C VAL A 135 -5.89 -7.29 5.80
N GLY A 136 -5.47 -7.55 4.60
CA GLY A 136 -5.10 -8.88 4.14
C GLY A 136 -3.82 -8.88 3.34
N ARG A 137 -3.46 -10.05 2.81
CA ARG A 137 -2.37 -10.21 1.85
C ARG A 137 -2.98 -10.51 0.48
N ASP A 138 -2.51 -9.79 -0.50
CA ASP A 138 -2.81 -10.09 -1.90
C ASP A 138 -2.09 -11.37 -2.35
N THR A 139 -2.13 -11.67 -3.63
CA THR A 139 -1.40 -12.78 -4.26
C THR A 139 0.11 -12.79 -3.92
N ASN A 140 0.67 -11.64 -3.60
CA ASN A 140 2.02 -11.50 -3.06
C ASN A 140 1.96 -11.52 -1.51
N PRO A 141 2.54 -12.54 -0.84
CA PRO A 141 2.49 -12.70 0.61
C PRO A 141 3.24 -11.58 1.38
N ASP A 142 4.07 -10.80 0.69
CA ASP A 142 4.86 -9.74 1.31
C ASP A 142 4.17 -8.37 1.28
N ILE A 143 3.01 -8.27 0.60
CA ILE A 143 2.28 -7.01 0.45
C ILE A 143 0.97 -7.09 1.23
N ALA A 144 0.85 -6.26 2.27
CA ALA A 144 -0.42 -6.03 2.93
C ALA A 144 -1.26 -5.06 2.10
N ALA A 145 -2.55 -5.41 1.92
CA ALA A 145 -3.52 -4.60 1.20
C ALA A 145 -4.78 -4.39 2.03
N LEU A 146 -5.47 -3.30 1.79
CA LEU A 146 -6.82 -3.10 2.31
C LEU A 146 -7.79 -3.85 1.39
N PHE A 147 -8.56 -4.75 1.99
CA PHE A 147 -9.65 -5.45 1.31
C PHE A 147 -10.97 -4.83 1.71
N CYS A 148 -11.88 -4.79 0.78
CA CYS A 148 -13.27 -4.47 1.02
C CYS A 148 -14.14 -5.65 0.59
N ASP A 149 -15.11 -5.99 1.42
CA ASP A 149 -16.20 -6.92 1.15
C ASP A 149 -17.51 -6.11 1.24
N GLY A 150 -18.16 -5.91 0.10
CA GLY A 150 -19.37 -5.11 -0.02
C GLY A 150 -20.62 -5.97 -0.03
N ARG A 151 -21.66 -5.52 0.65
CA ARG A 151 -22.96 -6.20 0.69
C ARG A 151 -24.12 -5.21 0.57
N VAL A 152 -24.97 -5.45 -0.41
CA VAL A 152 -26.21 -4.71 -0.59
C VAL A 152 -27.38 -5.52 -0.07
N VAL A 153 -28.18 -4.95 0.83
CA VAL A 153 -29.39 -5.56 1.40
C VAL A 153 -30.60 -4.73 1.01
N THR A 154 -31.52 -5.34 0.27
CA THR A 154 -32.77 -4.68 -0.11
C THR A 154 -33.69 -4.50 1.10
N PRO A 155 -34.63 -3.55 1.09
CA PRO A 155 -35.60 -3.36 2.17
C PRO A 155 -36.45 -4.61 2.48
N ALA A 156 -36.62 -5.49 1.49
CA ALA A 156 -37.33 -6.77 1.63
C ALA A 156 -36.42 -7.89 2.24
N GLY A 157 -35.18 -7.59 2.59
CA GLY A 157 -34.25 -8.55 3.18
C GLY A 157 -33.49 -9.42 2.17
N GLY A 158 -33.64 -9.16 0.87
CA GLY A 158 -32.82 -9.82 -0.16
C GLY A 158 -31.37 -9.35 -0.09
N VAL A 159 -30.43 -10.27 -0.22
CA VAL A 159 -28.99 -9.97 -0.21
C VAL A 159 -28.41 -10.18 -1.60
N THR A 160 -27.75 -9.16 -2.11
CA THR A 160 -26.96 -9.25 -3.33
C THR A 160 -25.50 -9.25 -2.93
N ASN A 161 -24.85 -10.42 -3.05
CA ASN A 161 -23.44 -10.69 -2.82
C ASN A 161 -22.88 -10.42 -1.40
N GLY A 162 -21.76 -11.05 -1.11
CA GLY A 162 -21.02 -11.00 0.15
C GLY A 162 -21.04 -12.34 0.87
N ALA A 163 -19.91 -13.04 0.85
CA ALA A 163 -19.73 -14.26 1.63
C ALA A 163 -19.46 -13.90 3.09
N GLY A 164 -20.36 -14.33 3.97
CA GLY A 164 -19.96 -14.56 5.35
C GLY A 164 -19.78 -13.39 6.30
N PHE A 165 -20.73 -12.44 6.31
CA PHE A 165 -20.80 -11.52 7.46
C PHE A 165 -21.05 -12.29 8.76
N PRO A 166 -20.27 -12.02 9.85
CA PRO A 166 -20.52 -12.61 11.14
C PRO A 166 -21.87 -12.19 11.72
N GLY A 167 -22.70 -13.16 12.03
CA GLY A 167 -23.93 -12.94 12.78
C GLY A 167 -25.19 -12.68 11.95
N VAL A 168 -25.24 -13.08 10.69
CA VAL A 168 -26.48 -13.24 9.91
C VAL A 168 -26.72 -14.75 9.75
N ALA A 169 -27.45 -15.32 10.66
CA ALA A 169 -28.15 -16.57 10.49
C ALA A 169 -29.59 -16.27 10.13
#